data_b832038e4d84b56f2f03fd1d833473be
#
_entry.id   b832038e4d84b56f2f03fd1d833473be
#
_cell.length_a   1.000
_cell.length_b   1.000
_cell.length_c   1.000
_cell.angle_alpha   90.00
_cell.angle_beta   90.00
_cell.angle_gamma   90.00
#
_symmetry.space_group_name_H-M   'P 1'
#
loop_
_entity.id
_entity.type
_entity.pdbx_description
1 polymer ?
#
loop_
_entity_poly.entity_id
_entity_poly.type
_entity_poly.pdbx_seq_one_letter_code
_entity_poly.pdbx_strand_id
1 'polypeptide(L)'
;MIMECIGVNRHRLGVDGGGVTTLIGNSTCNLNCKYCLNKIHSGRGTRAYTPEKLLDKVKIDDLYFITTHGGITFGGGEPLLDLPFIKDFISLVKSRKFNWKINVETALNVPLSTVQDALQYFDSFIIDIKSLDEKVYKDYTGVSNKKLLTNLYYLSEQILSGNLDAERFVIRVPLIDGFTSDCSVHCDKAYLKHLGFRNFDLFKYRILDNKN
;
A
#
# COMPACT_ATOMS: atom_id res chain seq x y z
N MET A 1 6.04 12.01 17.31
CA MET A 1 6.33 11.98 15.87
C MET A 1 5.13 12.53 15.11
N ILE A 2 5.30 13.06 13.89
CA ILE A 2 4.22 13.68 13.10
C ILE A 2 4.27 13.10 11.69
N MET A 3 3.10 12.77 11.12
CA MET A 3 2.94 12.33 9.72
C MET A 3 2.00 13.30 8.99
N GLU A 4 2.41 13.69 7.78
CA GLU A 4 1.60 14.51 6.88
C GLU A 4 0.68 13.60 6.04
N CYS A 5 -0.64 13.84 6.13
CA CYS A 5 -1.64 13.08 5.41
C CYS A 5 -2.34 13.93 4.35
N ILE A 6 -2.53 13.38 3.16
CA ILE A 6 -3.35 13.95 2.08
C ILE A 6 -4.85 13.77 2.35
N GLY A 7 -5.23 12.81 3.19
CA GLY A 7 -6.60 12.55 3.57
C GLY A 7 -6.80 11.35 4.48
N VAL A 8 -7.97 11.29 5.08
CA VAL A 8 -8.48 10.13 5.82
C VAL A 8 -9.83 9.78 5.19
N ASN A 9 -9.85 8.71 4.41
CA ASN A 9 -11.01 8.27 3.64
C ASN A 9 -11.67 7.08 4.34
N ARG A 10 -12.83 7.35 4.93
CA ARG A 10 -13.56 6.38 5.76
C ARG A 10 -14.48 5.50 4.92
N HIS A 11 -14.88 4.35 5.50
CA HIS A 11 -15.90 3.42 4.98
C HIS A 11 -15.59 2.89 3.58
N ARG A 12 -14.36 2.47 3.37
CA ARG A 12 -13.96 1.80 2.13
C ARG A 12 -14.31 0.32 2.22
N LEU A 13 -14.91 -0.22 1.16
CA LEU A 13 -15.45 -1.58 1.13
C LEU A 13 -14.67 -2.43 0.14
N GLY A 14 -13.90 -3.41 0.66
CA GLY A 14 -13.23 -4.43 -0.16
C GLY A 14 -12.17 -3.93 -1.14
N VAL A 15 -11.74 -2.67 -1.03
CA VAL A 15 -10.74 -2.07 -1.94
C VAL A 15 -9.36 -2.05 -1.30
N ASP A 16 -9.28 -1.74 -0.03
CA ASP A 16 -8.02 -1.49 0.66
C ASP A 16 -7.82 -2.47 1.84
N GLY A 17 -8.27 -3.71 1.69
CA GLY A 17 -8.25 -4.75 2.71
C GLY A 17 -9.61 -5.41 2.89
N GLY A 18 -9.69 -6.39 3.79
CA GLY A 18 -10.94 -7.08 4.11
C GLY A 18 -11.88 -6.22 4.97
N GLY A 19 -13.19 -6.43 4.83
CA GLY A 19 -14.20 -5.70 5.60
C GLY A 19 -14.30 -4.22 5.26
N VAL A 20 -14.79 -3.43 6.21
CA VAL A 20 -14.78 -1.96 6.13
C VAL A 20 -13.43 -1.43 6.59
N THR A 21 -12.79 -0.61 5.78
CA THR A 21 -11.50 0.00 6.11
C THR A 21 -11.58 1.53 6.10
N THR A 22 -10.65 2.16 6.81
CA THR A 22 -10.36 3.58 6.69
C THR A 22 -8.96 3.74 6.11
N LEU A 23 -8.86 4.34 4.91
CA LEU A 23 -7.59 4.63 4.25
C LEU A 23 -7.00 5.93 4.81
N ILE A 24 -5.79 5.84 5.34
CA ILE A 24 -4.97 6.96 5.76
C ILE A 24 -3.97 7.24 4.63
N GLY A 25 -4.21 8.30 3.90
CA GLY A 25 -3.37 8.70 2.77
C GLY A 25 -2.14 9.47 3.24
N ASN A 26 -0.98 8.84 3.19
CA ASN A 26 0.31 9.45 3.43
C ASN A 26 0.68 10.40 2.27
N SER A 27 1.31 11.54 2.56
CA SER A 27 1.74 12.50 1.54
C SER A 27 3.14 12.22 0.99
N THR A 28 4.00 11.58 1.77
CA THR A 28 5.39 11.28 1.41
C THR A 28 5.46 10.12 0.41
N CYS A 29 6.20 10.27 -0.68
CA CYS A 29 6.44 9.22 -1.66
C CYS A 29 7.80 9.39 -2.32
N ASN A 30 8.51 8.28 -2.52
CA ASN A 30 9.79 8.24 -3.23
C ASN A 30 9.66 7.91 -4.72
N LEU A 31 8.43 7.74 -5.22
CA LEU A 31 8.12 7.60 -6.65
C LEU A 31 7.58 8.90 -7.22
N ASN A 32 7.73 9.06 -8.53
CA ASN A 32 7.21 10.20 -9.29
C ASN A 32 6.30 9.74 -10.44
N CYS A 33 5.34 8.85 -10.12
CA CYS A 33 4.43 8.26 -11.10
C CYS A 33 3.74 9.33 -11.95
N LYS A 34 3.69 9.12 -13.28
CA LYS A 34 3.14 10.10 -14.23
C LYS A 34 1.65 10.36 -14.03
N TYR A 35 0.87 9.34 -13.71
CA TYR A 35 -0.59 9.44 -13.46
C TYR A 35 -0.93 9.31 -11.98
N CYS A 36 -0.12 9.89 -11.10
CA CYS A 36 -0.35 9.80 -9.66
C CYS A 36 -1.61 10.56 -9.24
N LEU A 37 -2.63 9.85 -8.78
CA LEU A 37 -3.89 10.44 -8.28
C LEU A 37 -3.67 11.39 -7.09
N ASN A 38 -2.66 11.10 -6.26
CA ASN A 38 -2.36 11.92 -5.08
C ASN A 38 -1.78 13.29 -5.44
N LYS A 39 -1.07 13.42 -6.57
CA LYS A 39 -0.59 14.72 -7.07
C LYS A 39 -1.73 15.63 -7.48
N ILE A 40 -2.81 15.08 -8.03
CA ILE A 40 -4.00 15.83 -8.41
C ILE A 40 -4.71 16.38 -7.16
N HIS A 41 -4.60 15.66 -6.04
CA HIS A 41 -5.17 16.07 -4.76
C HIS A 41 -4.23 16.92 -3.89
N SER A 42 -2.95 17.04 -4.24
CA SER A 42 -1.97 17.85 -3.47
C SER A 42 -2.32 19.34 -3.40
N GLY A 43 -3.15 19.84 -4.32
CA GLY A 43 -3.70 21.21 -4.26
C GLY A 43 -4.69 21.46 -3.10
N ARG A 44 -5.15 20.41 -2.39
CA ARG A 44 -6.05 20.52 -1.24
C ARG A 44 -5.35 20.70 0.10
N GLY A 45 -4.01 20.71 0.10
CA GLY A 45 -3.18 20.77 1.30
C GLY A 45 -3.09 19.43 2.04
N THR A 46 -2.10 19.32 2.91
CA THR A 46 -1.92 18.20 3.83
C THR A 46 -2.36 18.57 5.23
N ARG A 47 -2.59 17.58 6.08
CA ARG A 47 -2.85 17.75 7.51
C ARG A 47 -1.86 16.92 8.31
N ALA A 48 -1.23 17.56 9.28
CA ALA A 48 -0.30 16.92 10.19
C ALA A 48 -1.04 16.24 11.35
N TYR A 49 -0.71 14.98 11.61
CA TYR A 49 -1.25 14.22 12.72
C TYR A 49 -0.16 13.67 13.61
N THR A 50 -0.37 13.72 14.94
CA THR A 50 0.31 12.82 15.87
C THR A 50 -0.44 11.49 15.92
N PRO A 51 0.15 10.38 16.41
CA PRO A 51 -0.55 9.10 16.55
C PRO A 51 -1.86 9.24 17.33
N GLU A 52 -1.89 10.02 18.40
CA GLU A 52 -3.07 10.25 19.24
C GLU A 52 -4.18 10.97 18.46
N LYS A 53 -3.85 12.06 17.77
CA LYS A 53 -4.82 12.81 16.97
C LYS A 53 -5.38 11.96 15.82
N LEU A 54 -4.55 11.12 15.22
CA LEU A 54 -4.99 10.20 14.19
C LEU A 54 -5.92 9.13 14.76
N LEU A 55 -5.57 8.54 15.91
CA LEU A 55 -6.43 7.58 16.59
C LEU A 55 -7.78 8.20 16.94
N ASP A 56 -7.82 9.40 17.51
CA ASP A 56 -9.06 10.11 17.82
C ASP A 56 -9.92 10.36 16.59
N LYS A 57 -9.28 10.55 15.43
CA LYS A 57 -9.98 10.74 14.15
C LYS A 57 -10.64 9.47 13.63
N VAL A 58 -10.01 8.30 13.81
CA VAL A 58 -10.45 7.03 13.19
C VAL A 58 -11.22 6.11 14.16
N LYS A 59 -11.07 6.26 15.47
CA LYS A 59 -11.76 5.43 16.47
C LYS A 59 -13.29 5.46 16.39
N ILE A 60 -13.85 6.46 15.76
CA ILE A 60 -15.30 6.54 15.52
C ILE A 60 -15.81 5.46 14.57
N ASP A 61 -14.92 4.79 13.84
CA ASP A 61 -15.22 3.69 12.93
C ASP A 61 -15.08 2.30 13.60
N ASP A 62 -14.75 2.24 14.89
CA ASP A 62 -14.48 1.00 15.63
C ASP A 62 -15.56 -0.06 15.44
N LEU A 63 -16.84 0.32 15.55
CA LEU A 63 -17.96 -0.61 15.37
C LEU A 63 -17.97 -1.26 13.97
N TYR A 64 -17.66 -0.47 12.93
CA TYR A 64 -17.57 -1.01 11.56
C TYR A 64 -16.40 -1.98 11.43
N PHE A 65 -15.25 -1.65 12.02
CA PHE A 65 -14.07 -2.51 11.97
C PHE A 65 -14.30 -3.84 12.67
N ILE A 66 -14.87 -3.82 13.88
CA ILE A 66 -15.17 -5.03 14.66
C ILE A 66 -16.17 -5.93 13.94
N THR A 67 -17.29 -5.36 13.45
CA THR A 67 -18.37 -6.12 12.81
C THR A 67 -17.99 -6.76 11.49
N THR A 68 -17.07 -6.14 10.75
CA THR A 68 -16.68 -6.60 9.41
C THR A 68 -15.30 -7.23 9.36
N HIS A 69 -14.60 -7.34 10.49
CA HIS A 69 -13.19 -7.74 10.56
C HIS A 69 -12.27 -6.84 9.71
N GLY A 70 -12.62 -5.55 9.62
CA GLY A 70 -11.88 -4.54 8.90
C GLY A 70 -10.88 -3.77 9.77
N GLY A 71 -10.53 -2.55 9.36
CA GLY A 71 -9.59 -1.73 10.14
C GLY A 71 -8.98 -0.56 9.37
N ILE A 72 -7.69 -0.35 9.55
CA ILE A 72 -6.95 0.77 9.00
C ILE A 72 -6.06 0.30 7.85
N THR A 73 -6.04 1.06 6.77
CA THR A 73 -5.05 0.89 5.70
C THR A 73 -4.23 2.16 5.55
N PHE A 74 -2.92 2.03 5.69
CA PHE A 74 -1.99 3.10 5.33
C PHE A 74 -1.66 2.99 3.84
N GLY A 75 -1.83 4.09 3.10
CA GLY A 75 -1.65 4.12 1.64
C GLY A 75 -1.43 5.54 1.15
N GLY A 76 -1.77 5.79 -0.12
CA GLY A 76 -1.64 7.12 -0.72
C GLY A 76 -0.27 7.34 -1.34
N GLY A 77 0.71 7.88 -0.60
CA GLY A 77 2.11 7.94 -1.00
C GLY A 77 2.81 6.59 -0.83
N GLU A 78 3.99 6.58 -0.20
CA GLU A 78 4.68 5.36 0.23
C GLU A 78 4.72 5.32 1.77
N PRO A 79 3.78 4.63 2.42
CA PRO A 79 3.66 4.63 3.88
C PRO A 79 4.88 4.07 4.60
N LEU A 80 5.61 3.15 3.96
CA LEU A 80 6.80 2.54 4.57
C LEU A 80 7.95 3.54 4.79
N LEU A 81 7.87 4.75 4.22
CA LEU A 81 8.80 5.85 4.54
C LEU A 81 8.52 6.46 5.92
N ASP A 82 7.27 6.35 6.40
CA ASP A 82 6.84 6.83 7.73
C ASP A 82 6.59 5.67 8.71
N LEU A 83 7.25 4.50 8.47
CA LEU A 83 7.09 3.31 9.31
C LEU A 83 7.28 3.58 10.82
N PRO A 84 8.23 4.41 11.28
CA PRO A 84 8.35 4.74 12.71
C PRO A 84 7.07 5.36 13.28
N PHE A 85 6.42 6.30 12.59
CA PHE A 85 5.14 6.87 13.01
C PHE A 85 4.04 5.81 13.07
N ILE A 86 3.99 4.94 12.04
CA ILE A 86 2.98 3.87 11.97
C ILE A 86 3.16 2.88 13.11
N LYS A 87 4.39 2.56 13.51
CA LYS A 87 4.68 1.71 14.67
C LYS A 87 4.15 2.33 15.98
N ASP A 88 4.36 3.63 16.18
CA ASP A 88 3.82 4.35 17.34
C ASP A 88 2.28 4.31 17.35
N PHE A 89 1.65 4.54 16.19
CA PHE A 89 0.20 4.45 16.04
C PHE A 89 -0.32 3.05 16.35
N ILE A 90 0.30 1.98 15.82
CA ILE A 90 -0.09 0.59 16.08
C ILE A 90 0.06 0.25 17.57
N SER A 91 1.14 0.70 18.20
CA SER A 91 1.37 0.51 19.62
C SER A 91 0.26 1.18 20.45
N LEU A 92 -0.17 2.37 20.05
CA LEU A 92 -1.27 3.08 20.69
C LEU A 92 -2.62 2.34 20.48
N VAL A 93 -2.92 1.86 19.27
CA VAL A 93 -4.11 1.04 18.97
C VAL A 93 -4.17 -0.18 19.89
N LYS A 94 -3.06 -0.91 20.01
CA LYS A 94 -2.94 -2.10 20.87
C LYS A 94 -3.10 -1.75 22.35
N SER A 95 -2.49 -0.66 22.83
CA SER A 95 -2.59 -0.23 24.22
C SER A 95 -4.00 0.16 24.61
N ARG A 96 -4.81 0.65 23.68
CA ARG A 96 -6.23 0.97 23.85
C ARG A 96 -7.16 -0.23 23.62
N LYS A 97 -6.59 -1.42 23.37
CA LYS A 97 -7.29 -2.69 23.15
C LYS A 97 -8.25 -2.70 21.95
N PHE A 98 -7.99 -1.88 20.95
CA PHE A 98 -8.68 -1.99 19.68
C PHE A 98 -8.18 -3.22 18.91
N ASN A 99 -9.12 -3.99 18.37
CA ASN A 99 -8.83 -5.20 17.58
C ASN A 99 -9.06 -4.94 16.09
N TRP A 100 -8.31 -3.99 15.54
CA TRP A 100 -8.40 -3.62 14.13
C TRP A 100 -7.34 -4.34 13.30
N LYS A 101 -7.69 -4.65 12.06
CA LYS A 101 -6.70 -5.04 11.06
C LYS A 101 -5.90 -3.82 10.63
N ILE A 102 -4.60 -3.99 10.51
CA ILE A 102 -3.71 -2.92 10.03
C ILE A 102 -3.08 -3.37 8.72
N ASN A 103 -3.41 -2.71 7.63
CA ASN A 103 -2.97 -3.03 6.28
C ASN A 103 -2.07 -1.93 5.73
N VAL A 104 -1.29 -2.24 4.71
CA VAL A 104 -0.47 -1.25 4.00
C VAL A 104 -0.60 -1.42 2.49
N GLU A 105 -0.78 -0.30 1.78
CA GLU A 105 -0.60 -0.19 0.32
C GLU A 105 0.78 0.37 0.04
N THR A 106 1.61 -0.38 -0.67
CA THR A 106 3.01 -0.01 -0.92
C THR A 106 3.46 -0.40 -2.32
N ALA A 107 4.36 0.38 -2.90
CA ALA A 107 5.07 0.00 -4.13
C ALA A 107 6.33 -0.83 -3.85
N LEU A 108 6.63 -1.15 -2.58
CA LEU A 108 7.84 -1.88 -2.14
C LEU A 108 9.18 -1.27 -2.63
N ASN A 109 9.21 -0.03 -3.08
CA ASN A 109 10.46 0.59 -3.54
C ASN A 109 11.21 1.26 -2.38
N VAL A 110 11.38 0.52 -1.29
CA VAL A 110 12.07 0.92 -0.05
C VAL A 110 13.22 -0.04 0.26
N PRO A 111 14.13 0.27 1.19
CA PRO A 111 15.18 -0.67 1.63
C PRO A 111 14.59 -2.00 2.12
N LEU A 112 15.27 -3.11 1.88
CA LEU A 112 14.85 -4.44 2.33
C LEU A 112 14.65 -4.49 3.85
N SER A 113 15.52 -3.86 4.63
CA SER A 113 15.39 -3.78 6.09
C SER A 113 14.07 -3.14 6.54
N THR A 114 13.56 -2.18 5.77
CA THR A 114 12.26 -1.55 6.05
C THR A 114 11.11 -2.55 5.83
N VAL A 115 11.18 -3.36 4.77
CA VAL A 115 10.16 -4.41 4.52
C VAL A 115 10.21 -5.49 5.61
N GLN A 116 11.41 -5.94 5.98
CA GLN A 116 11.60 -6.92 7.06
C GLN A 116 11.03 -6.44 8.40
N ASP A 117 11.24 -5.16 8.74
CA ASP A 117 10.67 -4.56 9.94
C ASP A 117 9.13 -4.45 9.81
N ALA A 118 8.61 -4.00 8.67
CA ALA A 118 7.18 -3.83 8.43
C ALA A 118 6.37 -5.14 8.55
N LEU A 119 6.94 -6.29 8.16
CA LEU A 119 6.27 -7.59 8.24
C LEU A 119 5.77 -7.96 9.64
N GLN A 120 6.31 -7.34 10.70
CA GLN A 120 5.93 -7.59 12.09
C GLN A 120 4.68 -6.79 12.52
N TYR A 121 4.29 -5.78 11.76
CA TYR A 121 3.29 -4.80 12.19
C TYR A 121 1.99 -4.84 11.39
N PHE A 122 2.04 -5.24 10.12
CA PHE A 122 0.87 -5.24 9.25
C PHE A 122 0.25 -6.62 9.12
N ASP A 123 -1.09 -6.69 9.15
CA ASP A 123 -1.85 -7.92 8.91
C ASP A 123 -1.80 -8.30 7.42
N SER A 124 -1.89 -7.31 6.51
CA SER A 124 -1.80 -7.55 5.07
C SER A 124 -1.05 -6.44 4.33
N PHE A 125 -0.50 -6.83 3.19
CA PHE A 125 0.22 -5.96 2.26
C PHE A 125 -0.49 -5.95 0.92
N ILE A 126 -0.86 -4.77 0.44
CA ILE A 126 -1.38 -4.55 -0.90
C ILE A 126 -0.21 -3.97 -1.70
N ILE A 127 0.38 -4.79 -2.55
CA ILE A 127 1.61 -4.45 -3.27
C ILE A 127 1.26 -4.01 -4.69
N ASP A 128 1.52 -2.75 -4.98
CA ASP A 128 1.16 -2.13 -6.25
C ASP A 128 2.35 -2.20 -7.24
N ILE A 129 2.36 -3.22 -8.09
CA ILE A 129 3.39 -3.49 -9.09
C ILE A 129 3.10 -2.66 -10.34
N LYS A 130 3.87 -1.59 -10.57
CA LYS A 130 3.69 -0.72 -11.75
C LYS A 130 4.15 -1.39 -13.04
N SER A 131 5.24 -2.14 -13.01
CA SER A 131 5.76 -3.08 -14.03
C SER A 131 6.97 -3.82 -13.46
N LEU A 132 7.21 -5.04 -13.90
CA LEU A 132 8.47 -5.75 -13.63
C LEU A 132 9.56 -5.39 -14.64
N ASP A 133 9.21 -4.90 -15.83
CA ASP A 133 10.16 -4.36 -16.80
C ASP A 133 10.80 -3.06 -16.28
N GLU A 134 12.15 -3.06 -16.19
CA GLU A 134 12.89 -1.91 -15.61
C GLU A 134 12.69 -0.62 -16.41
N LYS A 135 12.65 -0.71 -17.75
CA LYS A 135 12.48 0.46 -18.59
C LYS A 135 11.09 1.07 -18.42
N VAL A 136 10.06 0.24 -18.50
CA VAL A 136 8.66 0.66 -18.31
C VAL A 136 8.47 1.25 -16.90
N TYR A 137 8.98 0.55 -15.87
CA TYR A 137 8.90 1.03 -14.49
C TYR A 137 9.56 2.39 -14.32
N LYS A 138 10.79 2.55 -14.83
CA LYS A 138 11.55 3.80 -14.74
C LYS A 138 10.88 4.94 -15.52
N ASP A 139 10.38 4.65 -16.72
CA ASP A 139 9.69 5.63 -17.55
C ASP A 139 8.39 6.12 -16.89
N TYR A 140 7.69 5.25 -16.15
CA TYR A 140 6.46 5.59 -15.47
C TYR A 140 6.67 6.23 -14.09
N THR A 141 7.62 5.71 -13.29
CA THR A 141 7.80 6.10 -11.87
C THR A 141 8.94 7.09 -11.64
N GLY A 142 9.83 7.26 -12.62
CA GLY A 142 11.04 8.10 -12.53
C GLY A 142 12.21 7.44 -11.80
N VAL A 143 12.08 6.19 -11.29
CA VAL A 143 13.13 5.50 -10.52
C VAL A 143 13.28 4.05 -10.97
N SER A 144 14.39 3.40 -10.60
CA SER A 144 14.64 1.97 -10.88
C SER A 144 13.75 1.06 -10.02
N ASN A 145 13.34 -0.10 -10.58
CA ASN A 145 12.61 -1.14 -9.86
C ASN A 145 13.50 -2.10 -9.04
N LYS A 146 14.80 -1.86 -8.95
CA LYS A 146 15.74 -2.77 -8.27
C LYS A 146 15.34 -3.10 -6.82
N LYS A 147 14.95 -2.08 -6.05
CA LYS A 147 14.48 -2.30 -4.67
C LYS A 147 13.21 -3.13 -4.62
N LEU A 148 12.24 -2.83 -5.50
CA LEU A 148 11.03 -3.62 -5.64
C LEU A 148 11.37 -5.10 -5.91
N LEU A 149 12.22 -5.40 -6.90
CA LEU A 149 12.59 -6.76 -7.24
C LEU A 149 13.32 -7.47 -6.09
N THR A 150 14.26 -6.80 -5.43
CA THR A 150 14.95 -7.34 -4.24
C THR A 150 13.94 -7.74 -3.15
N ASN A 151 12.96 -6.88 -2.88
CA ASN A 151 11.93 -7.11 -1.87
C ASN A 151 10.97 -8.24 -2.29
N LEU A 152 10.58 -8.31 -3.57
CA LEU A 152 9.75 -9.41 -4.08
C LEU A 152 10.44 -10.76 -3.97
N TYR A 153 11.74 -10.84 -4.30
CA TYR A 153 12.50 -12.08 -4.16
C TYR A 153 12.63 -12.51 -2.70
N TYR A 154 12.89 -11.59 -1.79
CA TYR A 154 12.91 -11.88 -0.37
C TYR A 154 11.55 -12.43 0.11
N LEU A 155 10.44 -11.75 -0.23
CA LEU A 155 9.11 -12.21 0.13
C LEU A 155 8.79 -13.58 -0.46
N SER A 156 9.17 -13.81 -1.72
CA SER A 156 9.03 -15.11 -2.39
C SER A 156 9.76 -16.23 -1.62
N GLU A 157 11.00 -16.00 -1.24
CA GLU A 157 11.79 -16.96 -0.45
C GLU A 157 11.09 -17.30 0.86
N GLN A 158 10.59 -16.28 1.57
CA GLN A 158 9.89 -16.47 2.84
C GLN A 158 8.53 -17.19 2.67
N ILE A 159 7.82 -16.93 1.58
CA ILE A 159 6.55 -17.62 1.27
C ILE A 159 6.81 -19.08 0.89
N LEU A 160 7.76 -19.33 0.01
CA LEU A 160 8.07 -20.70 -0.47
C LEU A 160 8.66 -21.59 0.63
N SER A 161 9.38 -21.00 1.60
CA SER A 161 9.88 -21.71 2.77
C SER A 161 8.83 -21.90 3.88
N GLY A 162 7.63 -21.35 3.73
CA GLY A 162 6.55 -21.45 4.73
C GLY A 162 6.69 -20.50 5.93
N ASN A 163 7.64 -19.56 5.91
CA ASN A 163 7.84 -18.59 6.98
C ASN A 163 6.80 -17.46 6.93
N LEU A 164 6.23 -17.18 5.76
CA LEU A 164 5.18 -16.18 5.56
C LEU A 164 3.98 -16.81 4.85
N ASP A 165 2.78 -16.44 5.29
CA ASP A 165 1.54 -16.82 4.63
C ASP A 165 1.34 -15.95 3.36
N ALA A 166 1.20 -16.62 2.20
CA ALA A 166 0.95 -15.95 0.92
C ALA A 166 -0.38 -15.16 0.92
N GLU A 167 -1.35 -15.54 1.74
CA GLU A 167 -2.65 -14.86 1.84
C GLU A 167 -2.54 -13.44 2.41
N ARG A 168 -1.44 -13.10 3.07
CA ARG A 168 -1.17 -11.74 3.56
C ARG A 168 -0.86 -10.74 2.46
N PHE A 169 -0.61 -11.21 1.23
CA PHE A 169 -0.13 -10.37 0.13
C PHE A 169 -1.16 -10.33 -1.00
N VAL A 170 -1.67 -9.15 -1.29
CA VAL A 170 -2.49 -8.87 -2.48
C VAL A 170 -1.62 -8.12 -3.48
N ILE A 171 -1.42 -8.70 -4.65
CA ILE A 171 -0.59 -8.11 -5.70
C ILE A 171 -1.49 -7.38 -6.69
N ARG A 172 -1.35 -6.07 -6.76
CA ARG A 172 -2.01 -5.22 -7.77
C ARG A 172 -1.13 -5.05 -8.98
N VAL A 173 -1.65 -5.43 -10.15
CA VAL A 173 -0.96 -5.24 -11.45
C VAL A 173 -1.86 -4.40 -12.36
N PRO A 174 -1.65 -3.09 -12.41
CA PRO A 174 -2.49 -2.19 -13.20
C PRO A 174 -2.15 -2.25 -14.69
N LEU A 175 -3.19 -2.23 -15.53
CA LEU A 175 -3.07 -1.86 -16.93
C LEU A 175 -3.00 -0.32 -17.01
N ILE A 176 -1.84 0.23 -17.37
CA ILE A 176 -1.56 1.66 -17.42
C ILE A 176 -1.45 2.09 -18.87
N ASP A 177 -2.40 2.89 -19.35
CA ASP A 177 -2.43 3.36 -20.74
C ASP A 177 -1.12 4.06 -21.12
N GLY A 178 -0.54 3.64 -22.24
CA GLY A 178 0.75 4.15 -22.73
C GLY A 178 2.01 3.55 -22.09
N PHE A 179 1.87 2.68 -21.09
CA PHE A 179 3.01 2.04 -20.38
C PHE A 179 2.95 0.52 -20.36
N THR A 180 1.80 -0.05 -20.01
CA THR A 180 1.62 -1.50 -19.94
C THR A 180 0.58 -1.96 -20.96
N SER A 181 0.62 -3.23 -21.34
CA SER A 181 -0.34 -3.89 -22.20
C SER A 181 -0.98 -5.07 -21.48
N ASP A 182 -2.11 -5.57 -21.98
CA ASP A 182 -2.72 -6.79 -21.44
C ASP A 182 -1.73 -7.96 -21.40
N CYS A 183 -0.92 -8.12 -22.44
CA CYS A 183 0.11 -9.14 -22.49
C CYS A 183 1.14 -8.96 -21.37
N SER A 184 1.69 -7.74 -21.18
CA SER A 184 2.67 -7.49 -20.13
C SER A 184 2.11 -7.68 -18.73
N VAL A 185 0.86 -7.25 -18.47
CA VAL A 185 0.17 -7.44 -17.19
C VAL A 185 -0.03 -8.94 -16.88
N HIS A 186 -0.41 -9.74 -17.88
CA HIS A 186 -0.56 -11.18 -17.72
C HIS A 186 0.79 -11.90 -17.54
N CYS A 187 1.84 -11.45 -18.23
CA CYS A 187 3.21 -11.96 -18.04
C CYS A 187 3.71 -11.66 -16.64
N ASP A 188 3.56 -10.42 -16.15
CA ASP A 188 3.93 -10.02 -14.80
C ASP A 188 3.18 -10.86 -13.75
N LYS A 189 1.86 -11.05 -13.93
CA LYS A 189 1.06 -11.91 -13.05
C LYS A 189 1.56 -13.35 -13.05
N ALA A 190 1.84 -13.93 -14.22
CA ALA A 190 2.32 -15.31 -14.32
C ALA A 190 3.66 -15.48 -13.60
N TYR A 191 4.57 -14.54 -13.78
CA TYR A 191 5.86 -14.53 -13.09
C TYR A 191 5.69 -14.40 -11.57
N LEU A 192 4.88 -13.48 -11.09
CA LEU A 192 4.60 -13.30 -9.67
C LEU A 192 3.92 -14.52 -9.04
N LYS A 193 3.08 -15.22 -9.81
CA LYS A 193 2.50 -16.50 -9.41
C LYS A 193 3.57 -17.58 -9.21
N HIS A 194 4.55 -17.63 -10.10
CA HIS A 194 5.71 -18.52 -9.96
C HIS A 194 6.55 -18.20 -8.72
N LEU A 195 6.61 -16.95 -8.30
CA LEU A 195 7.23 -16.52 -7.05
C LEU A 195 6.42 -16.87 -5.78
N GLY A 196 5.28 -17.56 -5.89
CA GLY A 196 4.48 -18.04 -4.77
C GLY A 196 3.35 -17.10 -4.33
N PHE A 197 3.18 -15.93 -4.94
CA PHE A 197 2.04 -15.06 -4.65
C PHE A 197 0.74 -15.64 -5.19
N ARG A 198 -0.38 -15.47 -4.45
CA ARG A 198 -1.66 -16.14 -4.76
C ARG A 198 -2.79 -15.17 -5.06
N ASN A 199 -2.86 -14.04 -4.36
CA ASN A 199 -3.95 -13.08 -4.49
C ASN A 199 -3.56 -11.96 -5.44
N PHE A 200 -4.35 -11.76 -6.50
CA PHE A 200 -4.09 -10.78 -7.55
C PHE A 200 -5.31 -9.91 -7.80
N ASP A 201 -5.06 -8.60 -7.89
CA ASP A 201 -6.00 -7.59 -8.34
C ASP A 201 -5.48 -6.95 -9.64
N LEU A 202 -6.14 -7.27 -10.77
CA LEU A 202 -5.82 -6.72 -12.08
C LEU A 202 -6.90 -5.72 -12.45
N PHE A 203 -6.49 -4.50 -12.71
CA PHE A 203 -7.43 -3.43 -13.03
C PHE A 203 -6.85 -2.46 -14.06
N LYS A 204 -7.73 -1.78 -14.79
CA LYS A 204 -7.32 -0.68 -15.66
C LYS A 204 -7.16 0.58 -14.83
N TYR A 205 -5.96 1.18 -14.91
CA TYR A 205 -5.66 2.43 -14.21
C TYR A 205 -6.49 3.58 -14.79
N ARG A 206 -7.19 4.31 -13.93
CA ARG A 206 -7.97 5.48 -14.36
C ARG A 206 -7.08 6.71 -14.39
N ILE A 207 -6.93 7.28 -15.58
CA ILE A 207 -6.29 8.58 -15.74
C ILE A 207 -7.38 9.63 -15.51
N LEU A 208 -7.20 10.48 -14.52
CA LEU A 208 -8.09 11.64 -14.35
C LEU A 208 -7.54 12.75 -15.26
N ASP A 209 -8.29 13.09 -16.30
CA ASP A 209 -7.99 14.26 -17.10
C ASP A 209 -8.14 15.52 -16.22
N ASN A 210 -7.09 16.33 -16.17
CA ASN A 210 -7.10 17.66 -15.53
C ASN A 210 -7.94 18.67 -16.36
N LYS A 211 -9.13 18.25 -16.81
CA LYS A 211 -10.09 19.14 -17.44
C LYS A 211 -11.22 19.34 -16.46
N ASN A 212 -11.04 20.32 -15.59
CA ASN A 212 -11.96 21.37 -15.13
C ASN A 212 -11.38 22.13 -13.94
#